data_7b9607596eb2a01dc77c10a2f76e6b88
#
_entry.id   7b9607596eb2a01dc77c10a2f76e6b88
#
_cell.length_a   1.000
_cell.length_b   1.000
_cell.length_c   1.000
_cell.angle_alpha   90.00
_cell.angle_beta   90.00
_cell.angle_gamma   90.00
#
_symmetry.space_group_name_H-M   'P 1'
#
loop_
_entity.id
_entity.type
_entity.pdbx_description
1 polymer ?
#
loop_
_entity_poly.entity_id
_entity_poly.type
_entity_poly.pdbx_seq_one_letter_code
_entity_poly.pdbx_strand_id
1 'polypeptide(L)'
;MKQSVFILVFTIFAAFAAPAQVNVGMTDTASYYTLLRGRRVAVLANQTSVAELPGAPGADASGRVHLVDLLHGEGFAVAAIFSPEHGFRGTADAGEQVASSVDARTGIPIRSLYDGNAKRPSDEAMRSFDVLVVDMQDVGLRFYTYYISMLRMMDACADFGRRVVVLDRPNPNGHLVDGPVLDMKYKSGVGAIPVPVLHGLTMGEIARMAVGEGWAKPCDLTVVKCRNYTHATEYLLPVAPSPNLPTQRAVYLYAALCPFEGTVVSLGRGTDCPFEIYGHPDMTGRAFSFTPRPTAGAKHPPLEGRLCHGVDLRGMPLSEAREVGFSLRYVIDAYRDLGLG
;
A
#
# COMPACT_ATOMS: atom_id res chain seq x y z
N MET A 1 -38.85 -48.18 45.62
CA MET A 1 -37.52 -47.99 45.09
C MET A 1 -37.62 -46.91 44.03
N LYS A 2 -37.13 -45.70 44.27
CA LYS A 2 -37.09 -44.59 43.30
C LYS A 2 -35.68 -44.54 42.72
N GLN A 3 -35.57 -44.85 41.42
CA GLN A 3 -34.30 -44.69 40.70
C GLN A 3 -34.15 -43.24 40.26
N SER A 4 -33.15 -42.55 40.81
CA SER A 4 -32.74 -41.19 40.36
C SER A 4 -31.81 -41.33 39.19
N VAL A 5 -32.24 -40.81 38.03
CA VAL A 5 -31.39 -40.70 36.82
C VAL A 5 -30.60 -39.41 36.92
N PHE A 6 -29.28 -39.50 37.06
CA PHE A 6 -28.35 -38.37 36.96
C PHE A 6 -28.05 -38.12 35.49
N ILE A 7 -28.54 -37.01 34.94
CA ILE A 7 -28.14 -36.52 33.61
C ILE A 7 -26.87 -35.69 33.78
N LEU A 8 -25.73 -36.19 33.28
CA LEU A 8 -24.47 -35.48 33.24
C LEU A 8 -24.46 -34.61 31.99
N VAL A 9 -24.62 -33.28 32.14
CA VAL A 9 -24.54 -32.34 31.05
C VAL A 9 -23.05 -31.99 30.83
N PHE A 10 -22.46 -32.51 29.77
CA PHE A 10 -21.13 -32.08 29.28
C PHE A 10 -21.26 -30.76 28.54
N THR A 11 -20.88 -29.66 29.18
CA THR A 11 -20.70 -28.37 28.53
C THR A 11 -19.36 -28.38 27.81
N ILE A 12 -19.38 -28.54 26.48
CA ILE A 12 -18.18 -28.37 25.63
C ILE A 12 -17.90 -26.89 25.53
N PHE A 13 -16.93 -26.39 26.28
CA PHE A 13 -16.34 -25.08 26.08
C PHE A 13 -15.48 -25.16 24.80
N ALA A 14 -16.02 -24.72 23.66
CA ALA A 14 -15.21 -24.39 22.53
C ALA A 14 -14.35 -23.16 22.88
N ALA A 15 -13.10 -23.38 23.23
CA ALA A 15 -12.14 -22.29 23.33
C ALA A 15 -11.93 -21.73 21.93
N PHE A 16 -12.55 -20.61 21.61
CA PHE A 16 -12.19 -19.82 20.45
C PHE A 16 -10.77 -19.30 20.68
N ALA A 17 -9.78 -19.95 20.08
CA ALA A 17 -8.43 -19.39 20.01
C ALA A 17 -8.54 -18.07 19.27
N ALA A 18 -8.08 -16.97 19.88
CA ALA A 18 -7.94 -15.70 19.16
C ALA A 18 -7.07 -15.93 17.91
N PRO A 19 -7.42 -15.36 16.76
CA PRO A 19 -6.61 -15.52 15.56
C PRO A 19 -5.19 -15.06 15.87
N ALA A 20 -4.20 -15.86 15.45
CA ALA A 20 -2.80 -15.53 15.68
C ALA A 20 -2.48 -14.21 14.95
N GLN A 21 -1.77 -13.31 15.64
CA GLN A 21 -1.36 -12.02 15.09
C GLN A 21 -0.60 -12.22 13.76
N VAL A 22 -0.94 -11.43 12.76
CA VAL A 22 -0.23 -11.42 11.47
C VAL A 22 1.14 -10.81 11.65
N ASN A 23 2.17 -11.54 11.23
CA ASN A 23 3.56 -11.08 11.23
C ASN A 23 3.98 -10.74 9.80
N VAL A 24 4.40 -9.49 9.58
CA VAL A 24 4.94 -9.05 8.28
C VAL A 24 6.33 -9.64 8.05
N GLY A 25 6.77 -9.74 6.78
CA GLY A 25 8.08 -10.30 6.42
C GLY A 25 9.25 -9.63 7.15
N MET A 26 9.15 -8.33 7.45
CA MET A 26 10.17 -7.57 8.19
C MET A 26 10.48 -8.18 9.57
N THR A 27 9.51 -8.82 10.24
CA THR A 27 9.71 -9.41 11.56
C THR A 27 10.49 -10.73 11.55
N ASP A 28 10.60 -11.38 10.39
CA ASP A 28 11.36 -12.62 10.25
C ASP A 28 12.83 -12.36 9.91
N THR A 29 13.54 -11.66 10.82
CA THR A 29 14.93 -11.23 10.64
C THR A 29 15.88 -12.39 10.36
N ALA A 30 15.63 -13.58 10.92
CA ALA A 30 16.44 -14.78 10.69
C ALA A 30 16.45 -15.19 9.21
N SER A 31 15.37 -14.97 8.48
CA SER A 31 15.24 -15.35 7.07
C SER A 31 15.99 -14.43 6.11
N TYR A 32 16.29 -13.17 6.49
CA TYR A 32 16.93 -12.25 5.55
C TYR A 32 18.27 -11.63 6.06
N TYR A 33 18.54 -11.56 7.35
CA TYR A 33 19.81 -11.01 7.86
C TYR A 33 21.04 -11.69 7.27
N THR A 34 20.99 -13.01 7.07
CA THR A 34 22.10 -13.77 6.47
C THR A 34 22.34 -13.37 5.00
N LEU A 35 21.32 -12.90 4.30
CA LEU A 35 21.42 -12.42 2.92
C LEU A 35 22.06 -11.03 2.82
N LEU A 36 22.03 -10.25 3.91
CA LEU A 36 22.50 -8.87 3.99
C LEU A 36 23.90 -8.74 4.58
N ARG A 37 24.34 -9.70 5.40
CA ARG A 37 25.66 -9.64 6.09
C ARG A 37 26.80 -9.50 5.11
N GLY A 38 27.69 -8.51 5.37
CA GLY A 38 28.85 -8.21 4.53
C GLY A 38 28.54 -7.64 3.16
N ARG A 39 27.27 -7.22 2.92
CA ARG A 39 26.80 -6.61 1.68
C ARG A 39 26.46 -5.14 1.90
N ARG A 40 26.61 -4.33 0.85
CA ARG A 40 26.05 -2.99 0.80
C ARG A 40 24.55 -3.13 0.49
N VAL A 41 23.72 -2.60 1.35
CA VAL A 41 22.27 -2.74 1.28
C VAL A 41 21.65 -1.46 0.75
N ALA A 42 20.75 -1.55 -0.21
CA ALA A 42 19.79 -0.49 -0.51
C ALA A 42 18.39 -0.90 -0.03
N VAL A 43 17.57 0.07 0.33
CA VAL A 43 16.21 -0.17 0.80
C VAL A 43 15.23 0.62 -0.06
N LEU A 44 14.22 -0.06 -0.62
CA LEU A 44 13.04 0.59 -1.22
C LEU A 44 11.95 0.61 -0.15
N ALA A 45 11.69 1.77 0.43
CA ALA A 45 10.87 1.94 1.62
C ALA A 45 10.18 3.30 1.68
N ASN A 46 9.13 3.37 2.50
CA ASN A 46 8.44 4.60 2.85
C ASN A 46 7.94 4.55 4.32
N GLN A 47 7.07 5.47 4.73
CA GLN A 47 6.52 5.56 6.10
C GLN A 47 5.82 4.29 6.58
N THR A 48 5.41 3.40 5.68
CA THR A 48 4.72 2.15 6.04
C THR A 48 5.67 1.00 6.39
N SER A 49 6.98 1.18 6.16
CA SER A 49 8.02 0.17 6.39
C SER A 49 8.32 0.02 7.90
N VAL A 50 7.28 -0.19 8.69
CA VAL A 50 7.34 -0.31 10.16
C VAL A 50 6.80 -1.66 10.63
N ALA A 51 7.36 -2.18 11.74
CA ALA A 51 6.86 -3.36 12.40
C ALA A 51 7.04 -3.25 13.93
N GLU A 52 6.29 -4.05 14.67
CA GLU A 52 6.48 -4.21 16.11
C GLU A 52 7.59 -5.23 16.35
N LEU A 53 8.71 -4.75 16.87
CA LEU A 53 9.89 -5.53 17.27
C LEU A 53 10.42 -4.94 18.59
N PRO A 54 9.77 -5.24 19.72
CA PRO A 54 10.15 -4.69 21.02
C PRO A 54 11.61 -4.99 21.36
N GLY A 55 12.35 -3.96 21.76
CA GLY A 55 13.77 -4.08 22.10
C GLY A 55 14.72 -4.06 20.89
N ALA A 56 14.21 -3.99 19.66
CA ALA A 56 15.05 -3.82 18.48
C ALA A 56 15.73 -2.43 18.47
N PRO A 57 16.95 -2.31 17.92
CA PRO A 57 17.58 -1.01 17.72
C PRO A 57 16.67 -0.07 16.92
N GLY A 58 16.53 1.16 17.40
CA GLY A 58 15.69 2.17 16.75
C GLY A 58 14.20 2.07 17.02
N ALA A 59 13.74 1.08 17.82
CA ALA A 59 12.34 0.98 18.24
C ALA A 59 11.94 2.16 19.13
N ASP A 60 10.69 2.65 18.92
CA ASP A 60 10.08 3.65 19.77
C ASP A 60 9.53 3.05 21.09
N ALA A 61 8.93 3.90 21.92
CA ALA A 61 8.35 3.47 23.21
C ALA A 61 7.20 2.46 23.07
N SER A 62 6.58 2.34 21.88
CA SER A 62 5.55 1.34 21.60
C SER A 62 6.13 0.02 21.08
N GLY A 63 7.46 -0.07 20.93
CA GLY A 63 8.15 -1.22 20.35
C GLY A 63 8.12 -1.25 18.80
N ARG A 64 7.67 -0.17 18.17
CA ARG A 64 7.61 -0.06 16.71
C ARG A 64 8.94 0.49 16.17
N VAL A 65 9.44 -0.12 15.10
CA VAL A 65 10.67 0.29 14.43
C VAL A 65 10.48 0.40 12.92
N HIS A 66 11.09 1.39 12.31
CA HIS A 66 11.17 1.48 10.85
C HIS A 66 12.33 0.62 10.33
N LEU A 67 12.15 -0.05 9.17
CA LEU A 67 13.15 -0.97 8.60
C LEU A 67 14.55 -0.34 8.46
N VAL A 68 14.64 0.91 8.00
CA VAL A 68 15.92 1.61 7.84
C VAL A 68 16.60 1.79 9.19
N ASP A 69 15.85 2.19 10.23
CA ASP A 69 16.37 2.37 11.58
C ASP A 69 16.82 1.03 12.19
N LEU A 70 16.06 -0.04 11.94
CA LEU A 70 16.41 -1.40 12.34
C LEU A 70 17.73 -1.84 11.72
N LEU A 71 17.83 -1.78 10.38
CA LEU A 71 19.03 -2.24 9.68
C LEU A 71 20.26 -1.40 10.03
N HIS A 72 20.11 -0.08 10.15
CA HIS A 72 21.19 0.82 10.57
C HIS A 72 21.64 0.52 12.00
N GLY A 73 20.70 0.34 12.92
CA GLY A 73 20.99 0.03 14.33
C GLY A 73 21.62 -1.35 14.54
N GLU A 74 21.30 -2.32 13.68
CA GLU A 74 21.92 -3.66 13.64
C GLU A 74 23.30 -3.66 12.96
N GLY A 75 23.79 -2.50 12.50
CA GLY A 75 25.11 -2.35 11.89
C GLY A 75 25.23 -2.82 10.45
N PHE A 76 24.10 -2.99 9.72
CA PHE A 76 24.16 -3.27 8.29
C PHE A 76 24.63 -2.03 7.51
N ALA A 77 25.42 -2.24 6.45
CA ALA A 77 25.92 -1.19 5.58
C ALA A 77 24.81 -0.68 4.62
N VAL A 78 23.88 0.12 5.14
CA VAL A 78 22.79 0.70 4.33
C VAL A 78 23.37 1.87 3.51
N ALA A 79 23.55 1.65 2.20
CA ALA A 79 24.20 2.58 1.29
C ALA A 79 23.24 3.63 0.68
N ALA A 80 21.97 3.28 0.52
CA ALA A 80 20.96 4.16 -0.04
C ALA A 80 19.54 3.77 0.36
N ILE A 81 18.65 4.74 0.43
CA ILE A 81 17.21 4.58 0.53
C ILE A 81 16.62 5.03 -0.81
N PHE A 82 15.86 4.16 -1.47
CA PHE A 82 15.02 4.55 -2.59
C PHE A 82 13.61 4.83 -2.09
N SER A 83 13.05 5.98 -2.47
CA SER A 83 11.69 6.35 -2.08
C SER A 83 10.73 6.26 -3.27
N PRO A 84 9.55 5.64 -3.07
CA PRO A 84 8.49 5.62 -4.07
C PRO A 84 7.76 6.96 -4.13
N GLU A 85 6.63 7.00 -4.84
CA GLU A 85 5.66 8.09 -4.78
C GLU A 85 5.33 8.46 -3.33
N HIS A 86 5.04 9.72 -3.06
CA HIS A 86 4.87 10.33 -1.73
C HIS A 86 6.15 10.45 -0.89
N GLY A 87 7.31 10.01 -1.39
CA GLY A 87 8.59 10.15 -0.71
C GLY A 87 8.81 9.18 0.46
N PHE A 88 10.00 9.25 1.06
CA PHE A 88 10.41 8.32 2.13
C PHE A 88 9.59 8.47 3.43
N ARG A 89 9.17 9.69 3.78
CA ARG A 89 8.36 9.95 4.99
C ARG A 89 6.87 10.14 4.67
N GLY A 90 6.43 9.91 3.41
CA GLY A 90 5.03 9.92 3.02
C GLY A 90 4.35 11.29 3.07
N THR A 91 5.08 12.37 2.84
CA THR A 91 4.57 13.75 2.96
C THR A 91 4.36 14.46 1.64
N ALA A 92 4.79 13.88 0.51
CA ALA A 92 4.62 14.46 -0.81
C ALA A 92 3.24 14.15 -1.40
N ASP A 93 2.73 15.06 -2.25
CA ASP A 93 1.46 14.91 -2.95
C ASP A 93 1.56 13.81 -4.04
N ALA A 94 0.39 13.33 -4.52
CA ALA A 94 0.33 12.35 -5.62
C ALA A 94 0.96 12.96 -6.88
N GLY A 95 1.92 12.22 -7.50
CA GLY A 95 2.64 12.68 -8.69
C GLY A 95 3.63 13.82 -8.45
N GLU A 96 3.82 14.28 -7.21
CA GLU A 96 4.80 15.33 -6.89
C GLU A 96 6.23 14.83 -7.12
N GLN A 97 7.06 15.68 -7.72
CA GLN A 97 8.49 15.41 -7.85
C GLN A 97 9.18 15.55 -6.50
N VAL A 98 9.79 14.46 -6.03
CA VAL A 98 10.49 14.43 -4.74
C VAL A 98 12.00 14.48 -5.00
N ALA A 99 12.66 15.52 -4.53
CA ALA A 99 14.10 15.67 -4.67
C ALA A 99 14.84 14.61 -3.82
N SER A 100 16.02 14.19 -4.31
CA SER A 100 16.95 13.39 -3.51
C SER A 100 17.47 14.21 -2.32
N SER A 101 17.64 13.58 -1.17
CA SER A 101 18.00 14.19 0.10
C SER A 101 18.82 13.21 0.96
N VAL A 102 19.00 13.55 2.22
CA VAL A 102 19.64 12.67 3.22
C VAL A 102 18.65 12.48 4.36
N ASP A 103 18.51 11.24 4.83
CA ASP A 103 17.68 10.99 6.01
C ASP A 103 18.33 11.60 7.25
N ALA A 104 17.61 12.53 7.89
CA ALA A 104 18.15 13.29 9.02
C ALA A 104 18.50 12.42 10.25
N ARG A 105 17.87 11.25 10.38
CA ARG A 105 18.08 10.35 11.53
C ARG A 105 19.31 9.46 11.36
N THR A 106 19.55 8.94 10.15
CA THR A 106 20.59 7.97 9.89
C THR A 106 21.76 8.49 9.06
N GLY A 107 21.60 9.66 8.43
CA GLY A 107 22.60 10.20 7.49
C GLY A 107 22.66 9.47 6.15
N ILE A 108 21.76 8.51 5.90
CA ILE A 108 21.74 7.70 4.67
C ILE A 108 21.15 8.52 3.51
N PRO A 109 21.78 8.49 2.32
CA PRO A 109 21.24 9.17 1.14
C PRO A 109 19.87 8.61 0.73
N ILE A 110 18.89 9.49 0.52
CA ILE A 110 17.58 9.19 -0.05
C ILE A 110 17.62 9.55 -1.53
N ARG A 111 17.27 8.60 -2.39
CA ARG A 111 17.17 8.76 -3.84
C ARG A 111 15.72 8.55 -4.26
N SER A 112 15.11 9.59 -4.82
CA SER A 112 13.74 9.52 -5.31
C SER A 112 13.67 8.74 -6.62
N LEU A 113 12.64 7.89 -6.75
CA LEU A 113 12.24 7.29 -8.02
C LEU A 113 11.26 8.18 -8.80
N TYR A 114 10.93 9.35 -8.26
CA TYR A 114 9.97 10.34 -8.78
C TYR A 114 10.61 11.74 -8.88
N ASP A 115 11.87 11.80 -9.30
CA ASP A 115 12.61 13.07 -9.48
C ASP A 115 12.33 13.77 -10.81
N GLY A 116 11.44 13.23 -11.64
CA GLY A 116 11.06 13.75 -12.94
C GLY A 116 12.02 13.40 -14.10
N ASN A 117 13.22 12.87 -13.82
CA ASN A 117 14.27 12.69 -14.82
C ASN A 117 14.40 11.26 -15.36
N ALA A 118 14.06 10.24 -14.59
CA ALA A 118 14.19 8.86 -15.06
C ALA A 118 13.19 7.93 -14.38
N LYS A 119 12.67 6.99 -15.16
CA LYS A 119 11.82 5.91 -14.67
C LYS A 119 12.60 4.80 -13.93
N ARG A 120 13.92 4.91 -13.84
CA ARG A 120 14.82 3.99 -13.12
C ARG A 120 15.94 4.77 -12.43
N PRO A 121 16.59 4.20 -11.40
CA PRO A 121 17.77 4.81 -10.77
C PRO A 121 18.94 4.96 -11.75
N SER A 122 19.84 5.92 -11.45
CA SER A 122 21.08 6.10 -12.22
C SER A 122 21.99 4.87 -12.06
N ASP A 123 22.85 4.64 -13.04
CA ASP A 123 23.87 3.58 -13.00
C ASP A 123 24.79 3.70 -11.79
N GLU A 124 25.13 4.94 -11.38
CA GLU A 124 25.91 5.20 -10.17
C GLU A 124 25.16 4.69 -8.93
N ALA A 125 23.87 5.01 -8.81
CA ALA A 125 23.04 4.53 -7.70
C ALA A 125 22.97 3.01 -7.67
N MET A 126 22.80 2.35 -8.86
CA MET A 126 22.76 0.89 -8.96
C MET A 126 24.09 0.21 -8.62
N ARG A 127 25.24 0.88 -8.81
CA ARG A 127 26.56 0.37 -8.42
C ARG A 127 26.89 0.57 -6.94
N SER A 128 26.11 1.39 -6.22
CA SER A 128 26.38 1.72 -4.81
C SER A 128 26.01 0.59 -3.84
N PHE A 129 25.23 -0.40 -4.25
CA PHE A 129 24.75 -1.49 -3.39
C PHE A 129 24.86 -2.87 -4.06
N ASP A 130 24.72 -3.92 -3.27
CA ASP A 130 24.78 -5.33 -3.70
C ASP A 130 23.43 -6.03 -3.56
N VAL A 131 22.61 -5.61 -2.58
CA VAL A 131 21.28 -6.18 -2.28
C VAL A 131 20.27 -5.06 -2.11
N LEU A 132 19.13 -5.19 -2.77
CA LEU A 132 17.95 -4.36 -2.56
C LEU A 132 16.98 -5.06 -1.62
N VAL A 133 16.59 -4.39 -0.54
CA VAL A 133 15.48 -4.81 0.33
C VAL A 133 14.26 -3.95 -0.01
N VAL A 134 13.14 -4.60 -0.28
CA VAL A 134 11.86 -3.93 -0.56
C VAL A 134 10.91 -4.17 0.60
N ASP A 135 10.40 -3.10 1.18
CA ASP A 135 9.42 -3.14 2.27
C ASP A 135 8.47 -1.94 2.16
N MET A 136 7.29 -2.16 1.61
CA MET A 136 6.25 -1.15 1.45
C MET A 136 4.88 -1.78 1.57
N GLN A 137 3.92 -1.07 2.17
CA GLN A 137 2.53 -1.50 2.24
C GLN A 137 1.79 -1.12 0.96
N ASP A 138 1.42 -2.11 0.17
CA ASP A 138 0.49 -1.98 -0.95
C ASP A 138 -0.95 -2.16 -0.46
N VAL A 139 -1.94 -1.74 -1.27
CA VAL A 139 -3.36 -1.85 -0.94
C VAL A 139 -4.14 -2.81 -1.85
N GLY A 140 -3.44 -3.53 -2.73
CA GLY A 140 -4.03 -4.58 -3.56
C GLY A 140 -4.75 -4.08 -4.81
N LEU A 141 -4.49 -2.85 -5.24
CA LEU A 141 -5.12 -2.26 -6.42
C LEU A 141 -4.11 -1.94 -7.52
N ARG A 142 -4.47 -2.23 -8.76
CA ARG A 142 -3.65 -1.97 -9.94
C ARG A 142 -3.26 -0.49 -10.10
N PHE A 143 -4.10 0.45 -9.64
CA PHE A 143 -3.83 1.89 -9.72
C PHE A 143 -2.84 2.37 -8.66
N TYR A 144 -2.60 1.58 -7.61
CA TYR A 144 -1.69 1.93 -6.54
C TYR A 144 -0.26 1.58 -6.95
N THR A 145 0.63 2.57 -7.03
CA THR A 145 1.84 2.50 -7.86
C THR A 145 3.07 1.88 -7.20
N TYR A 146 2.97 1.41 -5.95
CA TYR A 146 4.13 0.88 -5.21
C TYR A 146 4.67 -0.41 -5.84
N TYR A 147 3.79 -1.30 -6.31
CA TYR A 147 4.24 -2.49 -7.03
C TYR A 147 4.99 -2.12 -8.33
N ILE A 148 4.61 -1.02 -9.01
CA ILE A 148 5.29 -0.55 -10.23
C ILE A 148 6.69 -0.08 -9.89
N SER A 149 6.86 0.65 -8.77
CA SER A 149 8.17 1.07 -8.27
C SER A 149 9.05 -0.15 -7.95
N MET A 150 8.49 -1.18 -7.31
CA MET A 150 9.19 -2.44 -7.05
C MET A 150 9.63 -3.13 -8.36
N LEU A 151 8.74 -3.30 -9.33
CA LEU A 151 9.06 -3.96 -10.60
C LEU A 151 10.14 -3.23 -11.39
N ARG A 152 10.12 -1.89 -11.43
CA ARG A 152 11.18 -1.07 -12.04
C ARG A 152 12.54 -1.27 -11.37
N MET A 153 12.54 -1.35 -10.04
CA MET A 153 13.76 -1.64 -9.28
C MET A 153 14.24 -3.07 -9.50
N MET A 154 13.34 -4.05 -9.60
CA MET A 154 13.69 -5.44 -9.93
C MET A 154 14.34 -5.54 -11.31
N ASP A 155 13.79 -4.87 -12.33
CA ASP A 155 14.39 -4.80 -13.67
C ASP A 155 15.79 -4.18 -13.65
N ALA A 156 15.95 -3.08 -12.91
CA ALA A 156 17.25 -2.44 -12.73
C ALA A 156 18.24 -3.37 -11.97
N CYS A 157 17.78 -4.08 -10.96
CA CYS A 157 18.57 -5.06 -10.23
C CYS A 157 19.03 -6.22 -11.13
N ALA A 158 18.15 -6.71 -12.00
CA ALA A 158 18.50 -7.72 -13.00
C ALA A 158 19.63 -7.25 -13.94
N ASP A 159 19.54 -6.01 -14.46
CA ASP A 159 20.54 -5.41 -15.35
C ASP A 159 21.92 -5.27 -14.69
N PHE A 160 21.96 -5.11 -13.38
CA PHE A 160 23.20 -4.93 -12.60
C PHE A 160 23.62 -6.16 -11.78
N GLY A 161 22.92 -7.28 -11.91
CA GLY A 161 23.18 -8.50 -11.14
C GLY A 161 23.04 -8.30 -9.62
N ARG A 162 22.05 -7.49 -9.18
CA ARG A 162 21.78 -7.24 -7.77
C ARG A 162 20.70 -8.17 -7.26
N ARG A 163 20.89 -8.67 -6.04
CA ARG A 163 19.86 -9.46 -5.33
C ARG A 163 18.70 -8.57 -4.91
N VAL A 164 17.49 -9.12 -4.95
CA VAL A 164 16.27 -8.48 -4.43
C VAL A 164 15.68 -9.33 -3.30
N VAL A 165 15.41 -8.71 -2.16
CA VAL A 165 14.74 -9.31 -1.01
C VAL A 165 13.46 -8.53 -0.76
N VAL A 166 12.31 -9.15 -0.96
CA VAL A 166 11.01 -8.55 -0.67
C VAL A 166 10.57 -9.03 0.71
N LEU A 167 10.41 -8.09 1.64
CA LEU A 167 9.81 -8.32 2.95
C LEU A 167 8.31 -8.11 2.80
N ASP A 168 7.58 -9.20 2.65
CA ASP A 168 6.18 -9.16 2.24
C ASP A 168 5.25 -8.59 3.32
N ARG A 169 4.16 -7.97 2.88
CA ARG A 169 3.12 -7.39 3.73
C ARG A 169 1.74 -7.88 3.32
N PRO A 170 0.80 -8.00 4.27
CA PRO A 170 -0.56 -8.37 3.97
C PRO A 170 -1.21 -7.41 2.97
N ASN A 171 -1.99 -7.95 2.05
CA ASN A 171 -2.87 -7.16 1.23
C ASN A 171 -4.21 -6.95 1.97
N PRO A 172 -4.61 -5.72 2.34
CA PRO A 172 -5.87 -5.46 3.04
C PRO A 172 -7.11 -5.83 2.20
N ASN A 173 -6.98 -5.83 0.87
CA ASN A 173 -7.98 -6.26 -0.10
C ASN A 173 -7.70 -7.65 -0.67
N GLY A 174 -6.91 -8.48 0.01
CA GLY A 174 -6.46 -9.80 -0.47
C GLY A 174 -7.60 -10.79 -0.76
N HIS A 175 -8.76 -10.62 -0.13
CA HIS A 175 -9.95 -11.45 -0.33
C HIS A 175 -10.71 -11.19 -1.64
N LEU A 176 -10.36 -10.12 -2.36
CA LEU A 176 -11.03 -9.72 -3.61
C LEU A 176 -10.11 -9.87 -4.83
N VAL A 177 -10.63 -10.52 -5.86
CA VAL A 177 -10.11 -10.49 -7.22
C VAL A 177 -11.26 -9.98 -8.09
N ASP A 178 -11.21 -8.70 -8.51
CA ASP A 178 -12.38 -8.06 -9.10
C ASP A 178 -12.00 -6.94 -10.09
N GLY A 179 -12.96 -6.61 -10.96
CA GLY A 179 -12.79 -5.62 -12.02
C GLY A 179 -12.06 -6.15 -13.24
N PRO A 180 -12.00 -5.38 -14.34
CA PRO A 180 -11.42 -5.82 -15.60
C PRO A 180 -9.91 -5.98 -15.50
N VAL A 181 -9.38 -7.03 -16.14
CA VAL A 181 -7.93 -7.20 -16.40
C VAL A 181 -7.45 -6.09 -17.34
N LEU A 182 -6.26 -5.56 -17.09
CA LEU A 182 -5.67 -4.53 -17.95
C LEU A 182 -5.38 -5.09 -19.34
N ASP A 183 -5.97 -4.48 -20.36
CA ASP A 183 -5.50 -4.64 -21.72
C ASP A 183 -4.18 -3.86 -21.87
N MET A 184 -3.08 -4.57 -22.20
CA MET A 184 -1.73 -4.00 -22.21
C MET A 184 -1.50 -2.90 -23.23
N LYS A 185 -2.43 -2.70 -24.19
CA LYS A 185 -2.42 -1.51 -25.06
C LYS A 185 -2.60 -0.19 -24.27
N TYR A 186 -3.21 -0.27 -23.06
CA TYR A 186 -3.39 0.84 -22.13
C TYR A 186 -2.35 0.87 -21.00
N LYS A 187 -1.22 0.15 -21.15
CA LYS A 187 -0.13 0.20 -20.17
C LYS A 187 0.28 1.65 -19.89
N SER A 188 0.38 1.99 -18.58
CA SER A 188 0.67 3.35 -18.14
C SER A 188 1.41 3.38 -16.81
N GLY A 189 1.60 4.59 -16.26
CA GLY A 189 2.15 4.78 -14.91
C GLY A 189 1.24 4.29 -13.78
N VAL A 190 -0.05 4.06 -14.04
CA VAL A 190 -1.05 3.57 -13.09
C VAL A 190 -1.61 2.18 -13.47
N GLY A 191 -0.92 1.46 -14.33
CA GLY A 191 -1.29 0.10 -14.74
C GLY A 191 -0.17 -0.51 -15.59
N ALA A 192 0.69 -1.34 -14.99
CA ALA A 192 1.92 -1.82 -15.63
C ALA A 192 1.88 -3.30 -16.05
N ILE A 193 0.98 -4.10 -15.48
CA ILE A 193 0.88 -5.55 -15.69
C ILE A 193 -0.58 -5.96 -15.92
N PRO A 194 -0.83 -7.08 -16.62
CA PRO A 194 -2.18 -7.53 -16.99
C PRO A 194 -2.89 -8.24 -15.82
N VAL A 195 -3.22 -7.48 -14.79
CA VAL A 195 -3.98 -7.97 -13.62
C VAL A 195 -5.32 -7.23 -13.50
N PRO A 196 -6.31 -7.78 -12.77
CA PRO A 196 -7.57 -7.10 -12.46
C PRO A 196 -7.36 -5.80 -11.69
N VAL A 197 -8.40 -4.99 -11.53
CA VAL A 197 -8.36 -3.78 -10.70
C VAL A 197 -7.98 -4.12 -9.26
N LEU A 198 -8.70 -5.03 -8.63
CA LEU A 198 -8.35 -5.70 -7.38
C LEU A 198 -7.71 -7.04 -7.75
N HIS A 199 -6.44 -7.21 -7.45
CA HIS A 199 -5.68 -8.38 -7.92
C HIS A 199 -5.51 -9.46 -6.85
N GLY A 200 -5.89 -9.21 -5.60
CA GLY A 200 -5.82 -10.18 -4.50
C GLY A 200 -4.40 -10.51 -4.01
N LEU A 201 -3.35 -10.10 -4.71
CA LEU A 201 -1.97 -10.51 -4.47
C LEU A 201 -1.28 -9.61 -3.43
N THR A 202 -0.33 -10.17 -2.67
CA THR A 202 0.66 -9.39 -1.91
C THR A 202 1.78 -8.89 -2.83
N MET A 203 2.61 -7.97 -2.32
CA MET A 203 3.78 -7.47 -3.06
C MET A 203 4.76 -8.59 -3.42
N GLY A 204 4.97 -9.53 -2.50
CA GLY A 204 5.84 -10.69 -2.73
C GLY A 204 5.28 -11.65 -3.78
N GLU A 205 3.96 -11.81 -3.83
CA GLU A 205 3.29 -12.61 -4.86
C GLU A 205 3.37 -11.94 -6.23
N ILE A 206 3.15 -10.62 -6.31
CA ILE A 206 3.35 -9.83 -7.54
C ILE A 206 4.79 -9.98 -8.03
N ALA A 207 5.79 -9.84 -7.16
CA ALA A 207 7.19 -9.98 -7.56
C ALA A 207 7.49 -11.34 -8.19
N ARG A 208 7.01 -12.43 -7.58
CA ARG A 208 7.17 -13.79 -8.11
C ARG A 208 6.42 -14.01 -9.42
N MET A 209 5.16 -13.56 -9.47
CA MET A 209 4.32 -13.68 -10.65
C MET A 209 4.92 -12.91 -11.83
N ALA A 210 5.39 -11.67 -11.59
CA ALA A 210 5.97 -10.84 -12.63
C ALA A 210 7.24 -11.47 -13.25
N VAL A 211 8.08 -12.12 -12.45
CA VAL A 211 9.25 -12.86 -12.97
C VAL A 211 8.78 -14.13 -13.71
N GLY A 212 7.84 -14.88 -13.14
CA GLY A 212 7.35 -16.13 -13.73
C GLY A 212 6.64 -15.94 -15.07
N GLU A 213 5.87 -14.87 -15.21
CA GLU A 213 5.13 -14.50 -16.42
C GLU A 213 5.95 -13.67 -17.42
N GLY A 214 7.21 -13.33 -17.09
CA GLY A 214 8.06 -12.52 -17.94
C GLY A 214 7.64 -11.03 -18.01
N TRP A 215 6.87 -10.54 -17.03
CA TRP A 215 6.50 -9.11 -16.94
C TRP A 215 7.60 -8.27 -16.33
N ALA A 216 8.50 -8.90 -15.57
CA ALA A 216 9.75 -8.32 -15.07
C ALA A 216 10.93 -9.21 -15.47
N LYS A 217 12.12 -8.63 -15.57
CA LYS A 217 13.35 -9.37 -15.86
C LYS A 217 13.66 -10.37 -14.76
N PRO A 218 14.18 -11.57 -15.08
CA PRO A 218 14.61 -12.53 -14.06
C PRO A 218 15.76 -11.94 -13.24
N CYS A 219 15.61 -11.95 -11.92
CA CYS A 219 16.61 -11.51 -10.95
C CYS A 219 16.75 -12.51 -9.81
N ASP A 220 17.82 -12.42 -9.02
CA ASP A 220 18.00 -13.19 -7.78
C ASP A 220 16.99 -12.67 -6.73
N LEU A 221 15.79 -13.27 -6.70
CA LEU A 221 14.65 -12.84 -5.90
C LEU A 221 14.41 -13.76 -4.71
N THR A 222 14.40 -13.18 -3.52
CA THR A 222 13.94 -13.83 -2.29
C THR A 222 12.70 -13.08 -1.76
N VAL A 223 11.65 -13.82 -1.40
CA VAL A 223 10.45 -13.26 -0.75
C VAL A 223 10.35 -13.83 0.65
N VAL A 224 10.41 -12.96 1.66
CA VAL A 224 10.17 -13.28 3.07
C VAL A 224 8.68 -13.07 3.32
N LYS A 225 7.93 -14.17 3.42
CA LYS A 225 6.47 -14.16 3.48
C LYS A 225 5.94 -13.66 4.82
N CYS A 226 4.72 -13.12 4.80
CA CYS A 226 3.94 -12.94 6.03
C CYS A 226 3.64 -14.28 6.71
N ARG A 227 3.63 -14.29 8.05
CA ARG A 227 3.16 -15.43 8.84
C ARG A 227 1.76 -15.15 9.39
N ASN A 228 0.96 -16.19 9.56
CA ASN A 228 -0.43 -16.13 10.03
C ASN A 228 -1.32 -15.23 9.15
N TYR A 229 -1.03 -15.16 7.86
CA TYR A 229 -1.77 -14.42 6.86
C TYR A 229 -2.25 -15.36 5.76
N THR A 230 -3.49 -15.18 5.36
CA THR A 230 -4.09 -15.72 4.14
C THR A 230 -4.83 -14.59 3.43
N HIS A 231 -5.19 -14.77 2.18
CA HIS A 231 -5.96 -13.76 1.44
C HIS A 231 -7.31 -13.43 2.10
N ALA A 232 -7.92 -14.36 2.84
CA ALA A 232 -9.14 -14.12 3.60
C ALA A 232 -8.94 -13.34 4.91
N THR A 233 -7.69 -13.18 5.37
CA THR A 233 -7.39 -12.51 6.64
C THR A 233 -7.77 -11.04 6.55
N GLU A 234 -8.60 -10.58 7.49
CA GLU A 234 -8.83 -9.15 7.68
C GLU A 234 -7.57 -8.53 8.28
N TYR A 235 -7.03 -7.52 7.60
CA TYR A 235 -5.82 -6.83 8.05
C TYR A 235 -6.05 -5.33 8.07
N LEU A 236 -6.02 -4.79 9.28
CA LEU A 236 -6.11 -3.35 9.50
C LEU A 236 -4.71 -2.74 9.41
N LEU A 237 -4.56 -1.74 8.57
CA LEU A 237 -3.27 -1.09 8.34
C LEU A 237 -2.83 -0.29 9.57
N PRO A 238 -1.63 -0.54 10.13
CA PRO A 238 -1.14 0.20 11.30
C PRO A 238 -0.70 1.62 10.96
N VAL A 239 -0.45 1.89 9.68
CA VAL A 239 -0.03 3.20 9.16
C VAL A 239 -0.78 3.45 7.85
N ALA A 240 -1.25 4.67 7.65
CA ALA A 240 -1.88 5.09 6.40
C ALA A 240 -0.91 4.89 5.22
N PRO A 241 -1.34 4.19 4.15
CA PRO A 241 -0.45 3.85 3.03
C PRO A 241 -0.10 5.07 2.19
N SER A 242 -0.95 6.09 2.17
CA SER A 242 -0.69 7.37 1.52
C SER A 242 -1.47 8.49 2.22
N PRO A 243 -1.07 9.77 2.03
CA PRO A 243 -1.80 10.92 2.57
C PRO A 243 -3.26 10.99 2.11
N ASN A 244 -3.57 10.42 0.94
CA ASN A 244 -4.91 10.40 0.37
C ASN A 244 -5.71 9.13 0.68
N LEU A 245 -5.15 8.19 1.44
CA LEU A 245 -5.85 7.02 1.96
C LEU A 245 -5.67 6.96 3.49
N PRO A 246 -6.23 7.95 4.23
CA PRO A 246 -5.92 8.13 5.65
C PRO A 246 -6.60 7.09 6.54
N THR A 247 -7.64 6.41 6.05
CA THR A 247 -8.43 5.46 6.82
C THR A 247 -8.52 4.10 6.14
N GLN A 248 -8.82 3.06 6.92
CA GLN A 248 -9.08 1.72 6.38
C GLN A 248 -10.29 1.71 5.43
N ARG A 249 -11.32 2.53 5.71
CA ARG A 249 -12.50 2.65 4.83
C ARG A 249 -12.11 3.25 3.48
N ALA A 250 -11.29 4.29 3.44
CA ALA A 250 -10.78 4.85 2.19
C ALA A 250 -10.02 3.79 1.37
N VAL A 251 -9.22 2.92 2.02
CA VAL A 251 -8.52 1.82 1.36
C VAL A 251 -9.49 0.81 0.76
N TYR A 252 -10.56 0.46 1.45
CA TYR A 252 -11.58 -0.47 0.94
C TYR A 252 -12.43 0.14 -0.19
N LEU A 253 -12.79 1.42 -0.08
CA LEU A 253 -13.58 2.11 -1.10
C LEU A 253 -12.76 2.58 -2.31
N TYR A 254 -11.43 2.48 -2.25
CA TYR A 254 -10.55 3.01 -3.28
C TYR A 254 -10.86 2.42 -4.67
N ALA A 255 -11.13 1.11 -4.78
CA ALA A 255 -11.44 0.46 -6.06
C ALA A 255 -12.70 1.01 -6.73
N ALA A 256 -13.71 1.38 -5.93
CA ALA A 256 -14.98 1.90 -6.43
C ALA A 256 -14.98 3.41 -6.68
N LEU A 257 -14.14 4.18 -5.96
CA LEU A 257 -14.13 5.65 -6.07
C LEU A 257 -12.99 6.17 -6.97
N CYS A 258 -11.88 5.43 -7.13
CA CYS A 258 -10.78 5.85 -8.01
C CYS A 258 -11.20 6.18 -9.46
N PRO A 259 -12.22 5.52 -10.08
CA PRO A 259 -12.71 5.92 -11.41
C PRO A 259 -13.15 7.39 -11.51
N PHE A 260 -13.51 8.05 -10.41
CA PHE A 260 -13.83 9.48 -10.41
C PHE A 260 -12.63 10.37 -10.75
N GLU A 261 -11.39 9.91 -10.57
CA GLU A 261 -10.20 10.69 -10.94
C GLU A 261 -10.13 11.02 -12.44
N GLY A 262 -10.82 10.23 -13.27
CA GLY A 262 -10.99 10.50 -14.71
C GLY A 262 -12.21 11.35 -15.05
N THR A 263 -12.87 11.97 -14.07
CA THR A 263 -14.14 12.71 -14.24
C THR A 263 -14.05 14.12 -13.65
N VAL A 264 -15.15 14.87 -13.73
CA VAL A 264 -15.28 16.21 -13.12
C VAL A 264 -15.67 16.17 -11.65
N VAL A 265 -16.00 14.98 -11.10
CA VAL A 265 -16.48 14.80 -9.74
C VAL A 265 -15.30 14.73 -8.77
N SER A 266 -15.34 15.53 -7.70
CA SER A 266 -14.38 15.41 -6.60
C SER A 266 -14.66 14.14 -5.78
N LEU A 267 -13.62 13.39 -5.46
CA LEU A 267 -13.69 12.24 -4.53
C LEU A 267 -13.16 12.58 -3.13
N GLY A 268 -13.24 13.85 -2.75
CA GLY A 268 -12.88 14.33 -1.43
C GLY A 268 -11.40 14.66 -1.24
N ARG A 269 -10.55 14.63 -2.28
CA ARG A 269 -9.18 15.18 -2.17
C ARG A 269 -9.26 16.65 -1.76
N GLY A 270 -8.39 17.06 -0.83
CA GLY A 270 -8.47 18.39 -0.24
C GLY A 270 -9.50 18.50 0.89
N THR A 271 -9.91 17.38 1.47
CA THR A 271 -10.70 17.28 2.71
C THR A 271 -10.03 16.28 3.67
N ASP A 272 -10.57 16.13 4.88
CA ASP A 272 -10.09 15.15 5.86
C ASP A 272 -10.54 13.70 5.57
N CYS A 273 -11.35 13.50 4.51
CA CYS A 273 -11.97 12.22 4.18
C CYS A 273 -11.92 11.89 2.67
N PRO A 274 -10.73 11.97 2.01
CA PRO A 274 -10.60 11.57 0.62
C PRO A 274 -10.94 10.08 0.46
N PHE A 275 -11.57 9.74 -0.67
CA PHE A 275 -12.09 8.39 -0.98
C PHE A 275 -13.15 7.85 0.00
N GLU A 276 -13.75 8.72 0.81
CA GLU A 276 -14.92 8.40 1.65
C GLU A 276 -16.11 9.30 1.35
N ILE A 277 -15.93 10.31 0.48
CA ILE A 277 -16.97 11.21 -0.01
C ILE A 277 -16.76 11.47 -1.49
N TYR A 278 -17.81 11.84 -2.20
CA TYR A 278 -17.70 12.36 -3.57
C TYR A 278 -18.80 13.38 -3.88
N GLY A 279 -18.55 14.28 -4.82
CA GLY A 279 -19.54 15.28 -5.20
C GLY A 279 -19.06 16.29 -6.22
N HIS A 280 -20.01 17.10 -6.67
CA HIS A 280 -19.79 18.18 -7.63
C HIS A 280 -20.70 19.38 -7.29
N PRO A 281 -20.35 20.63 -7.64
CA PRO A 281 -21.22 21.78 -7.41
C PRO A 281 -22.63 21.62 -8.00
N ASP A 282 -22.78 20.94 -9.11
CA ASP A 282 -24.05 20.78 -9.81
C ASP A 282 -24.89 19.59 -9.33
N MET A 283 -24.44 18.81 -8.36
CA MET A 283 -25.23 17.74 -7.72
C MET A 283 -26.17 18.29 -6.63
N THR A 284 -26.87 19.36 -6.93
CA THR A 284 -27.66 20.17 -5.97
C THR A 284 -28.80 19.43 -5.28
N GLY A 285 -29.21 18.27 -5.80
CA GLY A 285 -30.20 17.38 -5.16
C GLY A 285 -29.70 16.61 -3.96
N ARG A 286 -28.38 16.62 -3.67
CA ARG A 286 -27.76 15.93 -2.53
C ARG A 286 -27.67 16.84 -1.31
N ALA A 287 -28.06 16.32 -0.14
CA ALA A 287 -28.07 17.09 1.11
C ALA A 287 -26.67 17.29 1.72
N PHE A 288 -25.76 16.35 1.53
CA PHE A 288 -24.38 16.45 2.01
C PHE A 288 -23.59 17.43 1.14
N SER A 289 -22.75 18.23 1.78
CA SER A 289 -21.88 19.17 1.06
C SER A 289 -20.50 19.27 1.69
N PHE A 290 -19.51 19.64 0.87
CA PHE A 290 -18.12 19.86 1.29
C PHE A 290 -17.42 20.84 0.34
N THR A 291 -16.31 21.42 0.78
CA THR A 291 -15.50 22.32 -0.04
C THR A 291 -14.04 21.86 -0.01
N PRO A 292 -13.49 21.37 -1.13
CA PRO A 292 -12.06 21.02 -1.21
C PRO A 292 -11.17 22.23 -0.93
N ARG A 293 -10.11 22.02 -0.14
CA ARG A 293 -9.08 23.03 0.18
C ARG A 293 -7.71 22.38 0.10
N PRO A 294 -6.63 23.15 -0.12
CA PRO A 294 -5.28 22.60 -0.10
C PRO A 294 -4.98 21.85 1.21
N THR A 295 -4.44 20.64 1.09
CA THR A 295 -3.96 19.80 2.19
C THR A 295 -2.56 19.28 1.87
N ALA A 296 -1.88 18.67 2.84
CA ALA A 296 -0.56 18.07 2.63
C ALA A 296 -0.54 17.00 1.54
N GLY A 297 -1.65 16.25 1.38
CA GLY A 297 -1.79 15.18 0.37
C GLY A 297 -2.47 15.63 -0.92
N ALA A 298 -2.94 16.88 -1.01
CA ALA A 298 -3.59 17.46 -2.19
C ALA A 298 -3.40 18.98 -2.18
N LYS A 299 -2.26 19.44 -2.71
CA LYS A 299 -1.91 20.87 -2.73
C LYS A 299 -2.82 21.68 -3.66
N HIS A 300 -3.33 21.04 -4.71
CA HIS A 300 -4.25 21.61 -5.71
C HIS A 300 -5.39 20.63 -5.96
N PRO A 301 -6.32 20.45 -5.00
CA PRO A 301 -7.39 19.47 -5.16
C PRO A 301 -8.36 19.86 -6.27
N PRO A 302 -8.95 18.89 -6.98
CA PRO A 302 -10.03 19.17 -7.91
C PRO A 302 -11.16 19.95 -7.23
N LEU A 303 -11.74 20.93 -7.94
CA LEU A 303 -12.82 21.81 -7.45
C LEU A 303 -12.45 22.62 -6.18
N GLU A 304 -11.16 22.98 -6.03
CA GLU A 304 -10.67 23.79 -4.93
C GLU A 304 -11.54 25.05 -4.71
N GLY A 305 -11.93 25.28 -3.46
CA GLY A 305 -12.75 26.44 -3.05
C GLY A 305 -14.20 26.41 -3.49
N ARG A 306 -14.64 25.42 -4.28
CA ARG A 306 -16.04 25.32 -4.73
C ARG A 306 -16.85 24.47 -3.76
N LEU A 307 -18.05 24.94 -3.41
CA LEU A 307 -19.01 24.13 -2.65
C LEU A 307 -19.50 22.98 -3.55
N CYS A 308 -19.23 21.76 -3.15
CA CYS A 308 -19.71 20.54 -3.81
C CYS A 308 -20.85 19.93 -3.00
N HIS A 309 -21.89 19.47 -3.68
CA HIS A 309 -22.94 18.64 -3.12
C HIS A 309 -22.68 17.19 -3.52
N GLY A 310 -23.01 16.22 -2.66
CA GLY A 310 -22.67 14.83 -2.98
C GLY A 310 -23.08 13.82 -1.95
N VAL A 311 -22.26 12.78 -1.82
CA VAL A 311 -22.53 11.61 -0.98
C VAL A 311 -21.43 11.46 0.06
N ASP A 312 -21.85 11.15 1.29
CA ASP A 312 -20.97 10.82 2.42
C ASP A 312 -21.07 9.31 2.71
N LEU A 313 -19.95 8.62 2.56
CA LEU A 313 -19.82 7.17 2.80
C LEU A 313 -19.18 6.86 4.16
N ARG A 314 -18.84 7.86 4.97
CA ARG A 314 -18.21 7.67 6.28
C ARG A 314 -19.08 6.90 7.27
N GLY A 315 -20.41 6.96 7.10
CA GLY A 315 -21.37 6.18 7.89
C GLY A 315 -21.46 4.69 7.52
N MET A 316 -20.82 4.26 6.40
CA MET A 316 -20.83 2.85 6.00
C MET A 316 -20.04 2.01 7.00
N PRO A 317 -20.59 0.89 7.51
CA PRO A 317 -19.83 -0.04 8.35
C PRO A 317 -18.56 -0.53 7.64
N LEU A 318 -17.46 -0.72 8.39
CA LEU A 318 -16.17 -1.12 7.81
C LEU A 318 -16.26 -2.50 7.12
N SER A 319 -17.06 -3.41 7.69
CA SER A 319 -17.35 -4.71 7.08
C SER A 319 -18.08 -4.60 5.74
N GLU A 320 -18.99 -3.63 5.59
CA GLU A 320 -19.66 -3.36 4.32
C GLU A 320 -18.70 -2.74 3.30
N ALA A 321 -17.91 -1.74 3.72
CA ALA A 321 -16.92 -1.10 2.87
C ALA A 321 -15.91 -2.12 2.30
N ARG A 322 -15.52 -3.12 3.11
CA ARG A 322 -14.61 -4.20 2.73
C ARG A 322 -15.13 -5.04 1.56
N GLU A 323 -16.45 -5.22 1.46
CA GLU A 323 -17.08 -6.06 0.44
C GLU A 323 -17.54 -5.29 -0.81
N VAL A 324 -17.31 -3.96 -0.88
CA VAL A 324 -17.75 -3.13 -2.03
C VAL A 324 -17.07 -3.53 -3.34
N GLY A 325 -15.78 -3.84 -3.31
CA GLY A 325 -15.02 -4.25 -4.48
C GLY A 325 -14.92 -3.17 -5.58
N PHE A 326 -14.72 -3.59 -6.83
CA PHE A 326 -14.76 -2.71 -7.99
C PHE A 326 -16.22 -2.47 -8.41
N SER A 327 -16.69 -1.23 -8.32
CA SER A 327 -18.06 -0.90 -8.65
C SER A 327 -18.16 0.46 -9.36
N LEU A 328 -18.84 0.47 -10.48
CA LEU A 328 -19.17 1.71 -11.19
C LEU A 328 -20.50 2.35 -10.68
N ARG A 329 -21.15 1.76 -9.68
CA ARG A 329 -22.41 2.26 -9.10
C ARG A 329 -22.34 3.75 -8.77
N TYR A 330 -21.30 4.16 -8.05
CA TYR A 330 -21.14 5.55 -7.62
C TYR A 330 -20.94 6.51 -8.79
N VAL A 331 -20.21 6.10 -9.82
CA VAL A 331 -20.02 6.90 -11.05
C VAL A 331 -21.34 7.04 -11.81
N ILE A 332 -22.12 5.95 -11.92
CA ILE A 332 -23.44 5.96 -12.58
C ILE A 332 -24.42 6.85 -11.81
N ASP A 333 -24.41 6.78 -10.47
CA ASP A 333 -25.27 7.62 -9.63
C ASP A 333 -24.92 9.11 -9.79
N ALA A 334 -23.61 9.46 -9.76
CA ALA A 334 -23.17 10.82 -10.00
C ALA A 334 -23.50 11.33 -11.41
N TYR A 335 -23.40 10.46 -12.43
CA TYR A 335 -23.79 10.78 -13.80
C TYR A 335 -25.28 11.17 -13.90
N ARG A 336 -26.15 10.42 -13.20
CA ARG A 336 -27.57 10.73 -13.12
C ARG A 336 -27.85 12.03 -12.36
N ASP A 337 -27.18 12.22 -11.21
CA ASP A 337 -27.32 13.43 -10.40
C ASP A 337 -26.87 14.70 -11.13
N LEU A 338 -25.95 14.59 -12.08
CA LEU A 338 -25.50 15.68 -12.95
C LEU A 338 -26.46 15.94 -14.14
N GLY A 339 -27.52 15.14 -14.30
CA GLY A 339 -28.47 15.29 -15.39
C GLY A 339 -27.91 14.97 -16.78
N LEU A 340 -26.88 14.10 -16.84
CA LEU A 340 -26.21 13.70 -18.07
C LEU A 340 -26.80 12.43 -18.71
N GLY A 341 -27.88 11.89 -18.13
CA GLY A 341 -28.56 10.65 -18.55
C GLY A 341 -29.99 10.82 -18.96
#